data_15164a69cda726f1b4747b9042c6da67
#
_entry.id   15164a69cda726f1b4747b9042c6da67
#
_cell.length_a   1.000
_cell.length_b   1.000
_cell.length_c   1.000
_cell.angle_alpha   90.00
_cell.angle_beta   90.00
_cell.angle_gamma   90.00
#
_symmetry.space_group_name_H-M   'P 1'
#
loop_
_entity.id
_entity.type
_entity.pdbx_description
1 polymer ?
#
loop_
_entity_poly.entity_id
_entity_poly.type
_entity_poly.pdbx_seq_one_letter_code
_entity_poly.pdbx_strand_id
1 'polypeptide(L)'
;MTRKKKRVRISEIVIPKYLGIFNNARAKHIILTSGRAGTKSSYAAIKANFQIVADAHGSVVVLRKHHNKLRKTVYKEMLRGIGRLQIPKKKYHITKSPMEITYKKHNTTIYFSGSDGIDDTKGIIDEDKPNKLVIIDEATEFFDDGEGEDELANIEATFVRGNSSGFQMIYLYNPPKNPNAPINEWCKKMEERDDCIHIHTDY
;
A
#
# COMPACT_ATOMS: atom_id res chain seq x y z
N MET A 1 -12.00 36.76 -9.34
CA MET A 1 -10.84 36.33 -8.52
C MET A 1 -10.57 34.84 -8.72
N THR A 2 -9.58 34.49 -9.52
CA THR A 2 -9.19 33.09 -9.75
C THR A 2 -8.44 32.57 -8.52
N ARG A 3 -9.07 31.69 -7.76
CA ARG A 3 -8.42 31.01 -6.63
C ARG A 3 -7.20 30.25 -7.15
N LYS A 4 -5.97 30.72 -6.85
CA LYS A 4 -4.74 29.98 -7.12
C LYS A 4 -4.90 28.56 -6.56
N LYS A 5 -4.83 27.54 -7.41
CA LYS A 5 -4.81 26.13 -6.96
C LYS A 5 -3.59 25.93 -6.06
N LYS A 6 -3.81 25.72 -4.77
CA LYS A 6 -2.74 25.39 -3.82
C LYS A 6 -2.13 24.07 -4.24
N ARG A 7 -0.87 24.04 -4.63
CA ARG A 7 -0.10 22.83 -4.94
C ARG A 7 0.53 22.33 -3.65
N VAL A 8 0.28 21.07 -3.29
CA VAL A 8 0.94 20.39 -2.18
C VAL A 8 2.22 19.76 -2.70
N ARG A 9 3.33 19.98 -2.02
CA ARG A 9 4.59 19.29 -2.28
C ARG A 9 4.63 18.03 -1.44
N ILE A 10 5.06 16.91 -2.02
CA ILE A 10 5.19 15.64 -1.29
C ILE A 10 6.11 15.78 -0.07
N SER A 11 7.17 16.58 -0.19
CA SER A 11 8.09 16.88 0.93
C SER A 11 7.46 17.64 2.11
N GLU A 12 6.28 18.22 1.93
CA GLU A 12 5.54 18.90 3.02
C GLU A 12 4.62 17.94 3.79
N ILE A 13 4.31 16.77 3.24
CA ILE A 13 3.33 15.81 3.80
C ILE A 13 3.89 14.41 4.05
N VAL A 14 5.11 14.14 3.59
CA VAL A 14 5.85 12.89 3.81
C VAL A 14 7.11 13.22 4.60
N ILE A 15 7.41 12.42 5.63
CA ILE A 15 8.61 12.62 6.44
C ILE A 15 9.90 12.43 5.61
N PRO A 16 11.00 13.12 5.93
CA PRO A 16 12.23 13.05 5.15
C PRO A 16 12.75 11.63 4.91
N LYS A 17 12.65 10.74 5.91
CA LYS A 17 13.06 9.33 5.83
C LYS A 17 12.39 8.56 4.67
N TYR A 18 11.15 8.92 4.31
CA TYR A 18 10.39 8.23 3.25
C TYR A 18 10.44 8.94 1.89
N LEU A 19 11.02 10.14 1.81
CA LEU A 19 11.08 10.88 0.53
C LEU A 19 11.92 10.15 -0.51
N GLY A 20 13.04 9.55 -0.11
CA GLY A 20 13.94 8.81 -1.00
C GLY A 20 13.31 7.58 -1.67
N ILE A 21 12.30 6.99 -1.03
CA ILE A 21 11.58 5.83 -1.56
C ILE A 21 10.29 6.18 -2.30
N PHE A 22 9.80 7.43 -2.19
CA PHE A 22 8.49 7.80 -2.72
C PHE A 22 8.39 7.61 -4.23
N ASN A 23 9.45 7.95 -4.98
CA ASN A 23 9.54 7.80 -6.43
C ASN A 23 10.62 6.79 -6.86
N ASN A 24 11.07 5.92 -5.96
CA ASN A 24 12.09 4.94 -6.27
C ASN A 24 11.46 3.77 -7.05
N ALA A 25 11.63 3.77 -8.38
CA ALA A 25 11.12 2.72 -9.25
C ALA A 25 11.97 1.43 -9.23
N ARG A 26 13.18 1.46 -8.65
CA ARG A 26 14.06 0.27 -8.58
C ARG A 26 13.65 -0.67 -7.44
N ALA A 27 13.15 -0.12 -6.34
CA ALA A 27 12.69 -0.92 -5.22
C ALA A 27 11.33 -1.53 -5.55
N LYS A 28 11.30 -2.84 -5.78
CA LYS A 28 10.06 -3.61 -5.93
C LYS A 28 9.41 -3.87 -4.59
N HIS A 29 10.20 -4.06 -3.55
CA HIS A 29 9.75 -4.32 -2.19
C HIS A 29 10.20 -3.20 -1.26
N ILE A 30 9.25 -2.64 -0.51
CA ILE A 30 9.50 -1.63 0.51
C ILE A 30 8.93 -2.13 1.83
N ILE A 31 9.78 -2.33 2.80
CA ILE A 31 9.39 -2.73 4.15
C ILE A 31 9.46 -1.50 5.05
N LEU A 32 8.34 -1.15 5.67
CA LEU A 32 8.25 -0.05 6.60
C LEU A 32 7.89 -0.56 7.98
N THR A 33 8.82 -0.41 8.91
CA THR A 33 8.63 -0.79 10.30
C THR A 33 8.69 0.41 11.24
N SER A 34 7.97 0.35 12.32
CA SER A 34 8.05 1.35 13.41
C SER A 34 7.38 0.84 14.66
N GLY A 35 7.54 1.54 15.77
CA GLY A 35 6.67 1.41 16.93
C GLY A 35 5.22 1.82 16.64
N ARG A 36 4.37 1.78 17.68
CA ARG A 36 2.97 2.29 17.60
C ARG A 36 2.98 3.78 17.29
N ALA A 37 1.98 4.25 16.55
CA ALA A 37 1.83 5.63 16.08
C ALA A 37 2.86 6.10 15.03
N GLY A 38 3.57 5.15 14.38
CA GLY A 38 4.43 5.41 13.22
C GLY A 38 3.70 6.06 12.04
N THR A 39 4.43 6.78 11.23
CA THR A 39 3.90 7.45 10.03
C THR A 39 3.72 6.51 8.82
N LYS A 40 3.98 5.19 8.99
CA LYS A 40 3.90 4.16 7.94
C LYS A 40 2.58 4.19 7.18
N SER A 41 1.46 4.06 7.92
CA SER A 41 0.11 4.03 7.32
C SER A 41 -0.24 5.35 6.63
N SER A 42 0.25 6.47 7.18
CA SER A 42 0.09 7.79 6.57
C SER A 42 0.86 7.89 5.25
N TYR A 43 2.08 7.38 5.21
CA TYR A 43 2.87 7.30 3.98
C TYR A 43 2.18 6.42 2.94
N ALA A 44 1.76 5.22 3.32
CA ALA A 44 1.07 4.28 2.43
C ALA A 44 -0.20 4.90 1.84
N ALA A 45 -0.99 5.62 2.66
CA ALA A 45 -2.19 6.30 2.21
C ALA A 45 -1.90 7.44 1.21
N ILE A 46 -0.84 8.22 1.43
CA ILE A 46 -0.41 9.26 0.49
C ILE A 46 0.07 8.61 -0.81
N LYS A 47 0.91 7.57 -0.73
CA LYS A 47 1.46 6.86 -1.88
C LYS A 47 0.37 6.21 -2.74
N ALA A 48 -0.60 5.51 -2.12
CA ALA A 48 -1.71 4.88 -2.82
C ALA A 48 -2.57 5.90 -3.57
N ASN A 49 -2.97 6.98 -2.88
CA ASN A 49 -3.76 8.04 -3.52
C ASN A 49 -2.98 8.78 -4.60
N PHE A 50 -1.67 8.99 -4.41
CA PHE A 50 -0.80 9.58 -5.42
C PHE A 50 -0.73 8.68 -6.66
N GLN A 51 -0.59 7.36 -6.48
CA GLN A 51 -0.51 6.38 -7.56
C GLN A 51 -1.72 6.50 -8.50
N ILE A 52 -2.94 6.41 -7.98
CA ILE A 52 -4.16 6.46 -8.81
C ILE A 52 -4.44 7.82 -9.44
N VAL A 53 -3.83 8.89 -8.92
CA VAL A 53 -3.96 10.25 -9.46
C VAL A 53 -2.90 10.55 -10.51
N ALA A 54 -1.67 10.05 -10.32
CA ALA A 54 -0.53 10.34 -11.18
C ALA A 54 -0.43 9.38 -12.37
N ASP A 55 -0.85 8.13 -12.20
CA ASP A 55 -0.78 7.09 -13.21
C ASP A 55 -2.18 6.73 -13.74
N ALA A 56 -2.40 6.97 -15.03
CA ALA A 56 -3.67 6.67 -15.67
C ALA A 56 -3.89 5.16 -15.93
N HIS A 57 -2.84 4.36 -15.81
CA HIS A 57 -2.83 2.92 -16.13
C HIS A 57 -2.42 2.04 -14.94
N GLY A 58 -2.52 2.57 -13.71
CA GLY A 58 -2.10 1.83 -12.52
C GLY A 58 -3.09 1.93 -11.38
N SER A 59 -3.68 0.78 -11.01
CA SER A 59 -4.50 0.64 -9.81
C SER A 59 -3.67 0.22 -8.59
N VAL A 60 -4.29 0.17 -7.43
CA VAL A 60 -3.67 -0.16 -6.14
C VAL A 60 -4.52 -1.21 -5.43
N VAL A 61 -3.88 -2.18 -4.81
CA VAL A 61 -4.53 -3.10 -3.88
C VAL A 61 -4.00 -2.89 -2.48
N VAL A 62 -4.88 -2.85 -1.50
CA VAL A 62 -4.54 -2.78 -0.08
C VAL A 62 -5.09 -4.02 0.59
N LEU A 63 -4.19 -4.80 1.16
CA LEU A 63 -4.47 -6.08 1.76
C LEU A 63 -4.24 -6.08 3.27
N ARG A 64 -5.03 -6.87 3.95
CA ARG A 64 -4.84 -7.26 5.33
C ARG A 64 -5.18 -8.73 5.49
N LYS A 65 -4.59 -9.44 6.47
CA LYS A 65 -4.90 -10.87 6.69
C LYS A 65 -6.42 -11.09 6.83
N HIS A 66 -7.10 -10.24 7.59
CA HIS A 66 -8.54 -10.38 7.87
C HIS A 66 -9.36 -9.24 7.27
N HIS A 67 -10.31 -9.56 6.38
CA HIS A 67 -11.19 -8.60 5.71
C HIS A 67 -11.99 -7.71 6.69
N ASN A 68 -12.47 -8.28 7.79
CA ASN A 68 -13.32 -7.57 8.77
C ASN A 68 -12.63 -6.38 9.45
N LYS A 69 -11.29 -6.36 9.49
CA LYS A 69 -10.50 -5.28 10.08
C LYS A 69 -10.26 -4.10 9.13
N LEU A 70 -10.37 -4.29 7.81
CA LEU A 70 -10.06 -3.29 6.77
C LEU A 70 -10.85 -1.99 6.93
N ARG A 71 -12.18 -2.09 7.11
CA ARG A 71 -13.09 -0.93 7.13
C ARG A 71 -12.82 0.05 8.27
N LYS A 72 -12.41 -0.46 9.44
CA LYS A 72 -12.23 0.37 10.64
C LYS A 72 -10.88 1.09 10.68
N THR A 73 -9.89 0.56 9.99
CA THR A 73 -8.49 1.03 10.05
C THR A 73 -7.99 1.55 8.71
N VAL A 74 -7.61 0.66 7.82
CA VAL A 74 -6.91 0.97 6.57
C VAL A 74 -7.74 1.83 5.62
N TYR A 75 -9.00 1.46 5.40
CA TYR A 75 -9.89 2.23 4.53
C TYR A 75 -10.04 3.70 4.98
N LYS A 76 -10.19 3.93 6.29
CA LYS A 76 -10.25 5.29 6.85
C LYS A 76 -8.94 6.05 6.63
N GLU A 77 -7.81 5.37 6.76
CA GLU A 77 -6.50 6.01 6.56
C GLU A 77 -6.29 6.38 5.08
N MET A 78 -6.71 5.51 4.14
CA MET A 78 -6.70 5.86 2.71
C MET A 78 -7.55 7.08 2.39
N LEU A 79 -8.72 7.22 3.02
CA LEU A 79 -9.55 8.45 2.90
C LEU A 79 -8.85 9.70 3.46
N ARG A 80 -8.07 9.58 4.53
CA ARG A 80 -7.24 10.68 5.06
C ARG A 80 -6.14 11.08 4.08
N GLY A 81 -5.59 10.12 3.34
CA GLY A 81 -4.60 10.36 2.27
C GLY A 81 -5.11 11.34 1.20
N ILE A 82 -6.40 11.25 0.82
CA ILE A 82 -7.05 12.22 -0.09
C ILE A 82 -6.95 13.64 0.48
N GLY A 83 -7.25 13.79 1.77
CA GLY A 83 -7.19 15.10 2.45
C GLY A 83 -5.77 15.66 2.50
N ARG A 84 -4.77 14.82 2.78
CA ARG A 84 -3.34 15.22 2.82
C ARG A 84 -2.85 15.71 1.45
N LEU A 85 -3.27 15.06 0.37
CA LEU A 85 -3.00 15.51 -1.00
C LEU A 85 -3.79 16.74 -1.42
N GLN A 86 -4.72 17.23 -0.58
CA GLN A 86 -5.60 18.37 -0.85
C GLN A 86 -6.38 18.23 -2.17
N ILE A 87 -6.67 17.01 -2.60
CA ILE A 87 -7.47 16.74 -3.78
C ILE A 87 -8.95 16.76 -3.39
N PRO A 88 -9.81 17.54 -4.09
CA PRO A 88 -11.23 17.61 -3.77
C PRO A 88 -11.91 16.25 -3.84
N LYS A 89 -12.66 15.85 -2.81
CA LYS A 89 -13.37 14.55 -2.74
C LYS A 89 -14.31 14.31 -3.93
N LYS A 90 -14.88 15.36 -4.53
CA LYS A 90 -15.74 15.25 -5.72
C LYS A 90 -15.06 14.63 -6.94
N LYS A 91 -13.71 14.59 -6.96
CA LYS A 91 -12.92 13.94 -8.01
C LYS A 91 -12.82 12.43 -7.85
N TYR A 92 -13.31 11.90 -6.74
CA TYR A 92 -13.33 10.48 -6.45
C TYR A 92 -14.75 9.93 -6.46
N HIS A 93 -14.86 8.65 -6.81
CA HIS A 93 -15.99 7.80 -6.50
C HIS A 93 -15.56 6.93 -5.33
N ILE A 94 -16.32 6.92 -4.24
CA ILE A 94 -15.94 6.26 -2.98
C ILE A 94 -17.10 5.39 -2.54
N THR A 95 -16.87 4.08 -2.49
CA THR A 95 -17.85 3.07 -2.09
C THR A 95 -17.44 2.38 -0.80
N LYS A 96 -18.41 1.82 -0.08
CA LYS A 96 -18.19 1.08 1.18
C LYS A 96 -18.48 -0.40 1.05
N SER A 97 -19.17 -0.80 0.00
CA SER A 97 -19.50 -2.17 -0.35
C SER A 97 -19.75 -2.24 -1.86
N PRO A 98 -18.79 -2.77 -2.63
CA PRO A 98 -17.42 -3.09 -2.22
C PRO A 98 -16.68 -1.85 -1.71
N MET A 99 -15.60 -2.07 -0.90
CA MET A 99 -14.73 -0.97 -0.46
C MET A 99 -13.80 -0.58 -1.59
N GLU A 100 -14.01 0.61 -2.15
CA GLU A 100 -13.21 1.12 -3.26
C GLU A 100 -13.06 2.64 -3.22
N ILE A 101 -11.94 3.13 -3.72
CA ILE A 101 -11.67 4.56 -3.91
C ILE A 101 -11.18 4.74 -5.34
N THR A 102 -12.04 5.22 -6.23
CA THR A 102 -11.72 5.42 -7.64
C THR A 102 -11.49 6.88 -7.97
N TYR A 103 -10.37 7.20 -8.61
CA TYR A 103 -10.12 8.53 -9.15
C TYR A 103 -10.80 8.67 -10.51
N LYS A 104 -11.84 9.49 -10.58
CA LYS A 104 -12.75 9.60 -11.72
C LYS A 104 -12.07 9.96 -13.04
N LYS A 105 -11.00 10.78 -13.03
CA LYS A 105 -10.34 11.22 -14.25
C LYS A 105 -9.69 10.09 -15.04
N HIS A 106 -9.10 9.15 -14.31
CA HIS A 106 -8.35 8.02 -14.91
C HIS A 106 -9.11 6.70 -14.79
N ASN A 107 -10.17 6.68 -13.97
CA ASN A 107 -10.87 5.45 -13.58
C ASN A 107 -9.91 4.40 -12.97
N THR A 108 -8.93 4.86 -12.21
CA THR A 108 -7.95 4.06 -11.46
C THR A 108 -8.40 3.92 -10.02
N THR A 109 -8.26 2.76 -9.43
CA THR A 109 -8.92 2.40 -8.18
C THR A 109 -7.94 1.91 -7.12
N ILE A 110 -8.21 2.25 -5.86
CA ILE A 110 -7.67 1.58 -4.69
C ILE A 110 -8.71 0.55 -4.26
N TYR A 111 -8.37 -0.72 -4.40
CA TYR A 111 -9.16 -1.87 -3.97
C TYR A 111 -8.74 -2.30 -2.56
N PHE A 112 -9.66 -2.92 -1.83
CA PHE A 112 -9.41 -3.42 -0.48
C PHE A 112 -9.86 -4.87 -0.38
N SER A 113 -8.96 -5.76 0.06
CA SER A 113 -9.27 -7.18 0.23
C SER A 113 -8.62 -7.77 1.48
N GLY A 114 -9.24 -8.81 2.04
CA GLY A 114 -8.58 -9.73 2.97
C GLY A 114 -7.83 -10.82 2.20
N SER A 115 -6.78 -11.40 2.80
CA SER A 115 -6.14 -12.57 2.20
C SER A 115 -6.99 -13.83 2.32
N ASP A 116 -7.92 -13.85 3.28
CA ASP A 116 -8.94 -14.90 3.45
C ASP A 116 -9.94 -14.99 2.28
N GLY A 117 -9.93 -14.03 1.36
CA GLY A 117 -10.77 -13.96 0.16
C GLY A 117 -9.98 -13.73 -1.13
N ILE A 118 -8.70 -14.12 -1.21
CA ILE A 118 -7.86 -13.91 -2.41
C ILE A 118 -8.48 -14.55 -3.66
N ASP A 119 -9.14 -15.67 -3.55
CA ASP A 119 -9.83 -16.31 -4.68
C ASP A 119 -11.00 -15.47 -5.21
N ASP A 120 -11.68 -14.71 -4.35
CA ASP A 120 -12.74 -13.76 -4.75
C ASP A 120 -12.16 -12.50 -5.40
N THR A 121 -10.85 -12.24 -5.22
CA THR A 121 -10.19 -11.03 -5.73
C THR A 121 -9.72 -11.16 -7.19
N LYS A 122 -9.90 -12.31 -7.83
CA LYS A 122 -9.62 -12.48 -9.27
C LYS A 122 -10.41 -11.49 -10.14
N GLY A 123 -11.55 -10.97 -9.65
CA GLY A 123 -12.31 -9.89 -10.27
C GLY A 123 -11.74 -8.48 -10.07
N ILE A 124 -10.68 -8.32 -9.26
CA ILE A 124 -10.00 -7.02 -9.04
C ILE A 124 -8.88 -6.79 -10.06
N ILE A 125 -8.56 -7.80 -10.86
CA ILE A 125 -7.52 -7.69 -11.90
C ILE A 125 -8.16 -7.11 -13.15
N ASP A 126 -7.94 -5.82 -13.37
CA ASP A 126 -8.28 -5.11 -14.61
C ASP A 126 -7.02 -5.12 -15.51
N GLU A 127 -7.09 -5.81 -16.66
CA GLU A 127 -5.96 -5.90 -17.60
C GLU A 127 -5.57 -4.54 -18.17
N ASP A 128 -6.53 -3.63 -18.34
CA ASP A 128 -6.28 -2.26 -18.80
C ASP A 128 -5.65 -1.37 -17.72
N LYS A 129 -5.81 -1.75 -16.45
CA LYS A 129 -5.34 -0.99 -15.28
C LYS A 129 -4.75 -1.91 -14.21
N PRO A 130 -3.62 -2.55 -14.52
CA PRO A 130 -3.00 -3.52 -13.62
C PRO A 130 -2.65 -2.88 -12.26
N ASN A 131 -2.58 -3.71 -11.24
CA ASN A 131 -2.18 -3.29 -9.90
C ASN A 131 -0.68 -3.01 -9.87
N LYS A 132 -0.29 -1.74 -9.92
CA LYS A 132 1.12 -1.31 -9.87
C LYS A 132 1.63 -1.08 -8.46
N LEU A 133 0.73 -1.07 -7.48
CA LEU A 133 1.07 -0.92 -6.08
C LEU A 133 0.22 -1.87 -5.25
N VAL A 134 0.89 -2.72 -4.47
CA VAL A 134 0.26 -3.60 -3.49
C VAL A 134 0.73 -3.19 -2.10
N ILE A 135 -0.19 -2.95 -1.18
CA ILE A 135 0.10 -2.56 0.20
C ILE A 135 -0.41 -3.65 1.13
N ILE A 136 0.48 -4.22 1.91
CA ILE A 136 0.20 -5.20 2.96
C ILE A 136 0.22 -4.47 4.30
N ASP A 137 -0.96 -4.30 4.90
CA ASP A 137 -1.08 -3.67 6.22
C ASP A 137 -1.10 -4.72 7.33
N GLU A 138 -0.39 -4.44 8.42
CA GLU A 138 -0.16 -5.34 9.55
C GLU A 138 0.41 -6.70 9.08
N ALA A 139 1.51 -6.66 8.31
CA ALA A 139 2.13 -7.84 7.71
C ALA A 139 2.47 -8.94 8.73
N THR A 140 2.61 -8.61 10.02
CA THR A 140 2.81 -9.59 11.10
C THR A 140 1.67 -10.62 11.16
N GLU A 141 0.41 -10.20 10.91
CA GLU A 141 -0.75 -11.07 10.98
C GLU A 141 -0.70 -12.26 9.99
N PHE A 142 0.06 -12.12 8.90
CA PHE A 142 0.24 -13.18 7.89
C PHE A 142 1.12 -14.33 8.38
N PHE A 143 1.95 -14.09 9.39
CA PHE A 143 2.87 -15.09 9.95
C PHE A 143 2.31 -15.82 11.18
N ASP A 144 1.09 -15.50 11.61
CA ASP A 144 0.50 -16.11 12.81
C ASP A 144 0.21 -17.61 12.63
N ASP A 145 -0.09 -18.05 11.39
CA ASP A 145 -0.41 -19.45 11.06
C ASP A 145 0.80 -20.25 10.54
N GLY A 146 1.99 -19.64 10.48
CA GLY A 146 3.24 -20.31 10.03
C GLY A 146 3.44 -20.31 8.50
N GLU A 147 2.49 -19.85 7.69
CA GLU A 147 2.53 -19.87 6.22
C GLU A 147 2.88 -18.49 5.60
N GLY A 148 3.35 -17.55 6.42
CA GLY A 148 3.46 -16.14 6.02
C GLY A 148 4.32 -15.87 4.78
N GLU A 149 5.45 -16.53 4.61
CA GLU A 149 6.30 -16.36 3.42
C GLU A 149 5.57 -16.81 2.16
N ASP A 150 4.95 -17.99 2.19
CA ASP A 150 4.24 -18.57 1.04
C ASP A 150 2.99 -17.75 0.70
N GLU A 151 2.27 -17.28 1.73
CA GLU A 151 1.10 -16.45 1.53
C GLU A 151 1.47 -15.09 0.88
N LEU A 152 2.54 -14.43 1.33
CA LEU A 152 3.02 -13.19 0.71
C LEU A 152 3.51 -13.41 -0.72
N ALA A 153 4.16 -14.55 -1.00
CA ALA A 153 4.58 -14.91 -2.36
C ALA A 153 3.37 -15.18 -3.27
N ASN A 154 2.31 -15.83 -2.76
CA ASN A 154 1.08 -16.06 -3.50
C ASN A 154 0.34 -14.74 -3.80
N ILE A 155 0.33 -13.80 -2.85
CA ILE A 155 -0.22 -12.44 -3.05
C ILE A 155 0.55 -11.74 -4.17
N GLU A 156 1.87 -11.76 -4.14
CA GLU A 156 2.71 -11.19 -5.19
C GLU A 156 2.37 -11.80 -6.54
N ALA A 157 2.37 -13.13 -6.64
CA ALA A 157 2.03 -13.83 -7.87
C ALA A 157 0.63 -13.50 -8.40
N THR A 158 -0.33 -13.28 -7.52
CA THR A 158 -1.72 -12.99 -7.90
C THR A 158 -1.87 -11.58 -8.45
N PHE A 159 -1.36 -10.57 -7.75
CA PHE A 159 -1.63 -9.16 -8.08
C PHE A 159 -0.63 -8.53 -9.05
N VAL A 160 0.53 -9.14 -9.23
CA VAL A 160 1.61 -8.62 -10.09
C VAL A 160 1.79 -9.42 -11.36
N ARG A 161 1.11 -10.57 -11.48
CA ARG A 161 1.18 -11.45 -12.63
C ARG A 161 0.76 -10.71 -13.90
N GLY A 162 1.62 -10.77 -14.93
CA GLY A 162 1.37 -10.13 -16.23
C GLY A 162 1.62 -8.62 -16.26
N ASN A 163 2.06 -8.00 -15.15
CA ASN A 163 2.38 -6.58 -15.12
C ASN A 163 3.80 -6.31 -15.64
N SER A 164 3.93 -6.20 -16.96
CA SER A 164 5.21 -5.86 -17.63
C SER A 164 5.69 -4.42 -17.36
N SER A 165 4.80 -3.55 -16.87
CA SER A 165 5.11 -2.13 -16.63
C SER A 165 5.75 -1.86 -15.26
N GLY A 166 6.05 -2.92 -14.51
CA GLY A 166 6.62 -2.84 -13.17
C GLY A 166 5.58 -2.65 -12.07
N PHE A 167 5.91 -3.11 -10.87
CA PHE A 167 5.08 -3.03 -9.67
C PHE A 167 5.90 -2.69 -8.45
N GLN A 168 5.22 -2.34 -7.37
CA GLN A 168 5.81 -2.11 -6.07
C GLN A 168 4.94 -2.72 -4.97
N MET A 169 5.56 -3.43 -4.03
CA MET A 169 4.92 -3.94 -2.83
C MET A 169 5.41 -3.17 -1.61
N ILE A 170 4.50 -2.77 -0.74
CA ILE A 170 4.81 -2.08 0.52
C ILE A 170 4.26 -2.91 1.67
N TYR A 171 5.13 -3.29 2.59
CA TYR A 171 4.80 -4.06 3.78
C TYR A 171 4.88 -3.17 5.01
N LEU A 172 3.79 -3.10 5.77
CA LEU A 172 3.67 -2.26 6.97
C LEU A 172 3.48 -3.15 8.19
N TYR A 173 4.38 -3.05 9.16
CA TYR A 173 4.19 -3.76 10.42
C TYR A 173 4.95 -3.14 11.60
N ASN A 174 4.57 -3.52 12.80
CA ASN A 174 5.28 -3.23 14.03
C ASN A 174 6.11 -4.48 14.38
N PRO A 175 7.45 -4.41 14.38
CA PRO A 175 8.27 -5.60 14.60
C PRO A 175 8.01 -6.19 16.00
N PRO A 176 7.80 -7.52 16.08
CA PRO A 176 7.78 -8.21 17.35
C PRO A 176 9.10 -8.02 18.12
N LYS A 177 9.04 -8.01 19.45
CA LYS A 177 10.23 -7.89 20.31
C LYS A 177 11.19 -9.08 20.17
N ASN A 178 10.65 -10.25 19.85
CA ASN A 178 11.49 -11.44 19.59
C ASN A 178 12.23 -11.27 18.26
N PRO A 179 13.57 -11.19 18.24
CA PRO A 179 14.33 -11.04 17.02
C PRO A 179 14.21 -12.23 16.06
N ASN A 180 13.82 -13.41 16.60
CA ASN A 180 13.63 -14.65 15.85
C ASN A 180 12.15 -14.90 15.52
N ALA A 181 11.28 -13.88 15.63
CA ALA A 181 9.93 -14.01 15.15
C ALA A 181 9.93 -14.23 13.62
N PRO A 182 9.06 -15.09 13.07
CA PRO A 182 9.08 -15.45 11.65
C PRO A 182 9.13 -14.25 10.70
N ILE A 183 8.34 -13.20 10.97
CA ILE A 183 8.36 -11.98 10.15
C ILE A 183 9.70 -11.22 10.23
N ASN A 184 10.39 -11.23 11.39
CA ASN A 184 11.69 -10.58 11.52
C ASN A 184 12.77 -11.35 10.75
N GLU A 185 12.70 -12.69 10.73
CA GLU A 185 13.59 -13.52 9.93
C GLU A 185 13.31 -13.36 8.43
N TRP A 186 12.05 -13.33 8.04
CA TRP A 186 11.66 -13.01 6.66
C TRP A 186 12.18 -11.62 6.24
N CYS A 187 12.06 -10.61 7.10
CA CYS A 187 12.56 -9.27 6.81
C CYS A 187 14.08 -9.27 6.54
N LYS A 188 14.88 -10.00 7.35
CA LYS A 188 16.32 -10.15 7.14
C LYS A 188 16.63 -10.76 5.77
N LYS A 189 15.90 -11.81 5.36
CA LYS A 189 16.06 -12.42 4.03
C LYS A 189 15.72 -11.41 2.91
N MET A 190 14.67 -10.61 3.13
CA MET A 190 14.27 -9.58 2.15
C MET A 190 15.29 -8.45 2.02
N GLU A 191 15.95 -8.07 3.11
CA GLU A 191 17.02 -7.05 3.12
C GLU A 191 18.25 -7.43 2.28
N GLU A 192 18.47 -8.73 2.05
CA GLU A 192 19.55 -9.25 1.20
C GLU A 192 19.29 -9.07 -0.31
N ARG A 193 18.06 -8.68 -0.68
CA ARG A 193 17.66 -8.50 -2.08
C ARG A 193 18.01 -7.10 -2.58
N ASP A 194 18.55 -7.00 -3.79
CA ASP A 194 18.89 -5.73 -4.45
C ASP A 194 17.66 -4.86 -4.78
N ASP A 195 16.47 -5.46 -4.83
CA ASP A 195 15.21 -4.80 -5.14
C ASP A 195 14.34 -4.51 -3.91
N CYS A 196 14.88 -4.70 -2.70
CA CYS A 196 14.21 -4.45 -1.43
C CYS A 196 14.84 -3.28 -0.67
N ILE A 197 13.99 -2.44 -0.07
CA ILE A 197 14.40 -1.38 0.85
C ILE A 197 13.61 -1.52 2.15
N HIS A 198 14.33 -1.64 3.27
CA HIS A 198 13.73 -1.59 4.60
C HIS A 198 14.02 -0.25 5.26
N ILE A 199 12.99 0.40 5.80
CA ILE A 199 13.10 1.62 6.60
C ILE A 199 12.42 1.42 7.95
N HIS A 200 13.21 1.51 9.00
CA HIS A 200 12.70 1.57 10.37
C HIS A 200 12.60 3.02 10.84
N THR A 201 11.48 3.37 11.47
CA THR A 201 11.27 4.69 12.06
C THR A 201 11.00 4.56 13.55
N ASP A 202 11.90 5.14 14.36
CA ASP A 202 11.69 5.40 15.77
C ASP A 202 11.07 6.78 15.97
N TYR A 203 10.39 6.98 17.09
CA TYR A 203 9.95 8.28 17.57
C TYR A 203 10.91 8.80 18.62
#